data_c81bb09dc333cc9fbb6bef293433c615
#
_entry.id   c81bb09dc333cc9fbb6bef293433c615
#
_cell.length_a   1.000
_cell.length_b   1.000
_cell.length_c   1.000
_cell.angle_alpha   90.00
_cell.angle_beta   90.00
_cell.angle_gamma   90.00
#
_symmetry.space_group_name_H-M   'P 1'
#
loop_
_entity.id
_entity.type
_entity.pdbx_description
1 polymer ?
#
loop_
_entity_poly.entity_id
_entity_poly.type
_entity_poly.pdbx_seq_one_letter_code
_entity_poly.pdbx_strand_id
1 'polypeptide(L)'
;WVLEATTEAEQQARIATLFDINQLNNRNLSAFTKLKELQGEDGGWSWYKGMSGSRYITGYITELLVRLPLLTKNELSEEVAAMRQKAFGYLNRQALEEYRNIRKAEKNGARITANSESAMTYLYLIALSGEQVPADNQAAYRYFLSKVGANLKDGTMSSKAQSAIILKAVGRTAEANEFIASLKEHLVQTDELGAYFAFQANPYNWGMLPIPAHVEVMEALRMAGGNDALVEEMKLWLLKQKQTTSWNSPVATADAVYALLCQGTNLLESRG
;
A
#
# COMPACT_ATOMS: atom_id res chain seq x y z
N TRP A 1 -24.86 -3.86 -3.39
CA TRP A 1 -25.36 -3.34 -2.11
C TRP A 1 -25.21 -1.81 -2.03
N VAL A 2 -24.02 -1.25 -2.08
CA VAL A 2 -23.83 0.23 -2.14
C VAL A 2 -24.36 0.80 -3.46
N LEU A 3 -24.20 0.10 -4.56
CA LEU A 3 -24.67 0.50 -5.89
C LEU A 3 -26.19 0.40 -6.06
N GLU A 4 -26.90 -0.31 -5.18
CA GLU A 4 -28.35 -0.34 -5.13
C GLU A 4 -28.95 0.90 -4.43
N ALA A 5 -28.11 1.70 -3.77
CA ALA A 5 -28.54 2.95 -3.15
C ALA A 5 -28.85 3.99 -4.22
N THR A 6 -29.99 4.62 -4.12
CA THR A 6 -30.52 5.56 -5.11
C THR A 6 -30.03 6.98 -4.90
N THR A 7 -29.47 7.28 -3.72
CA THR A 7 -28.98 8.60 -3.36
C THR A 7 -27.57 8.53 -2.78
N GLU A 8 -26.79 9.60 -2.93
CA GLU A 8 -25.46 9.74 -2.34
C GLU A 8 -25.49 9.59 -0.81
N ALA A 9 -26.50 10.17 -0.16
CA ALA A 9 -26.71 10.05 1.29
C ALA A 9 -26.95 8.59 1.73
N GLU A 10 -27.70 7.83 0.96
CA GLU A 10 -27.95 6.41 1.22
C GLU A 10 -26.69 5.57 0.99
N GLN A 11 -25.88 5.89 0.00
CA GLN A 11 -24.57 5.26 -0.23
C GLN A 11 -23.63 5.53 0.93
N GLN A 12 -23.55 6.77 1.41
CA GLN A 12 -22.75 7.15 2.58
C GLN A 12 -23.23 6.44 3.86
N ALA A 13 -24.53 6.38 4.09
CA ALA A 13 -25.08 5.67 5.25
C ALA A 13 -24.77 4.18 5.23
N ARG A 14 -24.84 3.54 4.05
CA ARG A 14 -24.49 2.12 3.90
C ARG A 14 -22.97 1.87 4.08
N ILE A 15 -22.12 2.77 3.60
CA ILE A 15 -20.68 2.73 3.86
C ILE A 15 -20.43 2.92 5.36
N ALA A 16 -21.06 3.89 6.02
CA ALA A 16 -20.94 4.11 7.46
C ALA A 16 -21.34 2.88 8.29
N THR A 17 -22.38 2.14 7.85
CA THR A 17 -22.81 0.89 8.50
C THR A 17 -21.76 -0.22 8.40
N LEU A 18 -20.94 -0.24 7.32
CA LEU A 18 -19.79 -1.16 7.23
C LEU A 18 -18.73 -0.87 8.31
N PHE A 19 -18.70 0.36 8.79
CA PHE A 19 -17.71 0.88 9.73
C PHE A 19 -18.32 1.26 11.09
N ASP A 20 -19.39 0.59 11.52
CA ASP A 20 -19.88 0.75 12.88
C ASP A 20 -18.75 0.48 13.89
N ILE A 21 -18.25 1.58 14.45
CA ILE A 21 -17.07 1.64 15.31
C ILE A 21 -17.21 0.71 16.52
N ASN A 22 -18.42 0.47 17.03
CA ASN A 22 -18.64 -0.40 18.18
C ASN A 22 -18.48 -1.89 17.83
N GLN A 23 -18.90 -2.31 16.64
CA GLN A 23 -18.61 -3.66 16.14
C GLN A 23 -17.16 -3.85 15.75
N LEU A 24 -16.54 -2.81 15.16
CA LEU A 24 -15.13 -2.80 14.83
C LEU A 24 -14.23 -2.93 16.05
N ASN A 25 -14.52 -2.20 17.14
CA ASN A 25 -13.69 -2.23 18.35
C ASN A 25 -13.57 -3.63 18.96
N ASN A 26 -14.65 -4.38 19.06
CA ASN A 26 -14.62 -5.73 19.62
C ASN A 26 -13.95 -6.76 18.69
N ARG A 27 -14.14 -6.62 17.36
CA ARG A 27 -13.48 -7.48 16.37
C ARG A 27 -12.02 -7.12 16.21
N ASN A 28 -11.66 -5.84 16.30
CA ASN A 28 -10.28 -5.36 16.20
C ASN A 28 -9.42 -5.84 17.37
N LEU A 29 -9.91 -5.79 18.60
CA LEU A 29 -9.17 -6.32 19.76
C LEU A 29 -8.83 -7.80 19.58
N SER A 30 -9.77 -8.62 19.14
CA SER A 30 -9.52 -10.04 18.86
C SER A 30 -8.55 -10.24 17.68
N ALA A 31 -8.67 -9.44 16.63
CA ALA A 31 -7.80 -9.52 15.46
C ALA A 31 -6.36 -9.09 15.78
N PHE A 32 -6.18 -8.01 16.55
CA PHE A 32 -4.85 -7.55 16.96
C PHE A 32 -4.17 -8.53 17.93
N THR A 33 -4.91 -9.09 18.88
CA THR A 33 -4.39 -10.14 19.77
C THR A 33 -3.86 -11.32 18.96
N LYS A 34 -4.65 -11.78 18.01
CA LYS A 34 -4.26 -12.90 17.14
C LYS A 34 -3.08 -12.54 16.23
N LEU A 35 -3.05 -11.31 15.70
CA LEU A 35 -1.93 -10.83 14.90
C LEU A 35 -0.63 -10.79 15.71
N LYS A 36 -0.70 -10.34 16.97
CA LYS A 36 0.42 -10.34 17.92
C LYS A 36 0.93 -11.75 18.24
N GLU A 37 0.02 -12.70 18.46
CA GLU A 37 0.38 -14.11 18.70
C GLU A 37 1.05 -14.79 17.50
N LEU A 38 0.76 -14.32 16.29
CA LEU A 38 1.33 -14.83 15.05
C LEU A 38 2.64 -14.14 14.64
N GLN A 39 3.00 -13.02 15.28
CA GLN A 39 4.27 -12.35 15.04
C GLN A 39 5.41 -13.18 15.62
N GLY A 40 6.37 -13.57 14.79
CA GLY A 40 7.53 -14.35 15.20
C GLY A 40 8.48 -13.56 16.11
N GLU A 41 9.39 -14.27 16.76
CA GLU A 41 10.44 -13.67 17.59
C GLU A 41 11.36 -12.76 16.76
N ASP A 42 11.51 -13.05 15.46
CA ASP A 42 12.22 -12.23 14.50
C ASP A 42 11.47 -10.93 14.11
N GLY A 43 10.26 -10.73 14.63
CA GLY A 43 9.41 -9.57 14.35
C GLY A 43 8.62 -9.66 13.05
N GLY A 44 8.79 -10.70 12.26
CA GLY A 44 8.07 -10.96 11.02
C GLY A 44 6.82 -11.81 11.22
N TRP A 45 5.98 -11.85 10.19
CA TRP A 45 4.88 -12.81 10.07
C TRP A 45 5.18 -13.82 8.97
N SER A 46 4.74 -15.04 9.16
CA SER A 46 4.95 -16.17 8.25
C SER A 46 3.63 -16.70 7.70
N TRP A 47 3.70 -17.52 6.66
CA TRP A 47 2.54 -18.20 6.08
C TRP A 47 1.90 -19.19 7.06
N TYR A 48 2.72 -19.84 7.90
CA TYR A 48 2.27 -20.83 8.87
C TYR A 48 2.98 -20.62 10.20
N LYS A 49 2.26 -20.88 11.29
CA LYS A 49 2.79 -20.74 12.66
C LYS A 49 4.07 -21.58 12.83
N GLY A 50 5.10 -20.99 13.41
CA GLY A 50 6.38 -21.65 13.67
C GLY A 50 7.40 -21.61 12.53
N MET A 51 7.07 -21.00 11.39
CA MET A 51 8.05 -20.72 10.33
C MET A 51 8.71 -19.36 10.55
N SER A 52 9.90 -19.16 9.97
CA SER A 52 10.55 -17.86 9.91
C SER A 52 9.68 -16.84 9.18
N GLY A 53 9.79 -15.57 9.54
CA GLY A 53 9.06 -14.49 8.92
C GLY A 53 9.23 -14.46 7.39
N SER A 54 8.15 -14.15 6.69
CA SER A 54 8.13 -13.91 5.25
C SER A 54 8.20 -12.42 4.98
N ARG A 55 9.12 -11.97 4.15
CA ARG A 55 9.23 -10.55 3.75
C ARG A 55 7.94 -10.04 3.12
N TYR A 56 7.30 -10.87 2.30
CA TYR A 56 6.04 -10.54 1.63
C TYR A 56 4.91 -10.33 2.65
N ILE A 57 4.65 -11.33 3.51
CA ILE A 57 3.59 -11.24 4.52
C ILE A 57 3.86 -10.10 5.50
N THR A 58 5.10 -9.97 5.97
CA THR A 58 5.48 -8.92 6.91
C THR A 58 5.34 -7.55 6.26
N GLY A 59 5.76 -7.39 5.01
CA GLY A 59 5.59 -6.14 4.26
C GLY A 59 4.13 -5.74 4.16
N TYR A 60 3.27 -6.65 3.75
CA TYR A 60 1.82 -6.41 3.62
C TYR A 60 1.16 -6.06 4.96
N ILE A 61 1.42 -6.82 6.02
CA ILE A 61 0.87 -6.52 7.35
C ILE A 61 1.40 -5.17 7.87
N THR A 62 2.67 -4.87 7.65
CA THR A 62 3.25 -3.57 8.03
C THR A 62 2.56 -2.42 7.31
N GLU A 63 2.24 -2.59 6.03
CA GLU A 63 1.49 -1.59 5.25
C GLU A 63 0.12 -1.31 5.86
N LEU A 64 -0.63 -2.36 6.23
CA LEU A 64 -1.90 -2.20 6.94
C LEU A 64 -1.74 -1.45 8.27
N LEU A 65 -0.70 -1.78 9.05
CA LEU A 65 -0.42 -1.10 10.32
C LEU A 65 0.01 0.37 10.12
N VAL A 66 0.67 0.69 9.02
CA VAL A 66 1.01 2.08 8.64
C VAL A 66 -0.23 2.87 8.24
N ARG A 67 -1.16 2.26 7.52
CA ARG A 67 -2.42 2.88 7.08
C ARG A 67 -3.47 3.00 8.18
N LEU A 68 -3.38 2.20 9.22
CA LEU A 68 -4.38 2.13 10.29
C LEU A 68 -4.68 3.46 10.99
N PRO A 69 -3.69 4.31 11.36
CA PRO A 69 -3.96 5.63 11.94
C PRO A 69 -4.74 6.55 11.02
N LEU A 70 -4.54 6.44 9.72
CA LEU A 70 -5.28 7.22 8.72
C LEU A 70 -6.75 6.81 8.65
N LEU A 71 -7.02 5.51 8.82
CA LEU A 71 -8.38 4.95 8.83
C LEU A 71 -9.14 5.32 10.10
N THR A 72 -8.49 5.20 11.26
CA THR A 72 -9.15 5.37 12.57
C THR A 72 -9.14 6.81 13.04
N LYS A 73 -8.33 7.68 12.43
CA LYS A 73 -8.02 9.04 12.89
C LYS A 73 -7.51 9.09 14.34
N ASN A 74 -7.05 7.96 14.85
CA ASN A 74 -6.53 7.80 16.20
C ASN A 74 -5.07 7.35 16.16
N GLU A 75 -4.34 7.66 17.20
CA GLU A 75 -3.03 7.08 17.40
C GLU A 75 -3.16 5.55 17.60
N LEU A 76 -2.11 4.84 17.20
CA LEU A 76 -2.02 3.40 17.45
C LEU A 76 -1.96 3.13 18.94
N SER A 77 -2.64 2.08 19.40
CA SER A 77 -2.40 1.58 20.75
C SER A 77 -0.93 1.17 20.93
N GLU A 78 -0.42 1.20 22.14
CA GLU A 78 0.96 0.81 22.45
C GLU A 78 1.31 -0.59 21.90
N GLU A 79 0.36 -1.53 21.98
CA GLU A 79 0.56 -2.88 21.47
C GLU A 79 0.72 -2.92 19.94
N VAL A 80 -0.11 -2.18 19.22
CA VAL A 80 -0.06 -2.11 17.75
C VAL A 80 1.20 -1.37 17.30
N ALA A 81 1.56 -0.30 18.00
CA ALA A 81 2.81 0.43 17.76
C ALA A 81 4.04 -0.47 17.97
N ALA A 82 4.05 -1.27 19.04
CA ALA A 82 5.13 -2.22 19.31
C ALA A 82 5.22 -3.33 18.23
N MET A 83 4.08 -3.86 17.76
CA MET A 83 4.07 -4.81 16.65
C MET A 83 4.65 -4.19 15.37
N ARG A 84 4.25 -2.96 15.03
CA ARG A 84 4.78 -2.22 13.87
C ARG A 84 6.29 -2.01 13.99
N GLN A 85 6.77 -1.60 15.17
CA GLN A 85 8.20 -1.40 15.41
C GLN A 85 9.01 -2.70 15.21
N LYS A 86 8.52 -3.84 15.73
CA LYS A 86 9.16 -5.14 15.53
C LYS A 86 9.20 -5.53 14.04
N ALA A 87 8.11 -5.26 13.30
CA ALA A 87 8.04 -5.52 11.88
C ALA A 87 9.05 -4.68 11.08
N PHE A 88 9.20 -3.38 11.38
CA PHE A 88 10.26 -2.57 10.80
C PHE A 88 11.67 -3.08 11.17
N GLY A 89 11.86 -3.55 12.40
CA GLY A 89 13.10 -4.20 12.81
C GLY A 89 13.43 -5.43 11.95
N TYR A 90 12.44 -6.26 11.66
CA TYR A 90 12.58 -7.40 10.74
C TYR A 90 12.92 -6.93 9.32
N LEU A 91 12.14 -6.01 8.76
CA LEU A 91 12.34 -5.51 7.40
C LEU A 91 13.71 -4.83 7.23
N ASN A 92 14.17 -4.09 8.23
CA ASN A 92 15.51 -3.50 8.24
C ASN A 92 16.61 -4.58 8.14
N ARG A 93 16.52 -5.66 8.93
CA ARG A 93 17.50 -6.75 8.86
C ARG A 93 17.48 -7.43 7.49
N GLN A 94 16.29 -7.69 6.94
CA GLN A 94 16.15 -8.31 5.62
C GLN A 94 16.70 -7.42 4.49
N ALA A 95 16.43 -6.12 4.56
CA ALA A 95 16.99 -5.16 3.60
C ALA A 95 18.52 -5.09 3.66
N LEU A 96 19.08 -5.10 4.88
CA LEU A 96 20.54 -5.10 5.07
C LEU A 96 21.18 -6.38 4.56
N GLU A 97 20.58 -7.54 4.78
CA GLU A 97 21.05 -8.82 4.27
C GLU A 97 21.03 -8.85 2.75
N GLU A 98 19.93 -8.43 2.13
CA GLU A 98 19.84 -8.32 0.67
C GLU A 98 20.91 -7.40 0.11
N TYR A 99 21.09 -6.22 0.70
CA TYR A 99 22.16 -5.30 0.29
C TYR A 99 23.53 -5.94 0.34
N ARG A 100 23.87 -6.65 1.42
CA ARG A 100 25.16 -7.35 1.56
C ARG A 100 25.34 -8.41 0.48
N ASN A 101 24.31 -9.18 0.19
CA ASN A 101 24.33 -10.19 -0.86
C ASN A 101 24.50 -9.57 -2.25
N ILE A 102 23.82 -8.48 -2.55
CA ILE A 102 23.99 -7.71 -3.78
C ILE A 102 25.43 -7.20 -3.90
N ARG A 103 25.96 -6.59 -2.86
CA ARG A 103 27.35 -6.05 -2.88
C ARG A 103 28.40 -7.16 -3.08
N LYS A 104 28.14 -8.35 -2.54
CA LYS A 104 28.97 -9.53 -2.80
C LYS A 104 28.87 -9.98 -4.25
N ALA A 105 27.67 -10.04 -4.81
CA ALA A 105 27.45 -10.40 -6.21
C ALA A 105 28.11 -9.39 -7.17
N GLU A 106 27.99 -8.08 -6.91
CA GLU A 106 28.63 -7.03 -7.70
C GLU A 106 30.16 -7.12 -7.69
N LYS A 107 30.75 -7.46 -6.53
CA LYS A 107 32.20 -7.73 -6.46
C LYS A 107 32.62 -8.91 -7.33
N ASN A 108 31.72 -9.85 -7.56
CA ASN A 108 31.92 -11.00 -8.43
C ASN A 108 31.50 -10.76 -9.89
N GLY A 109 31.28 -9.49 -10.27
CA GLY A 109 30.96 -9.09 -11.65
C GLY A 109 29.47 -9.03 -12.01
N ALA A 110 28.54 -9.27 -11.07
CA ALA A 110 27.13 -9.09 -11.34
C ALA A 110 26.78 -7.60 -11.53
N ARG A 111 25.88 -7.32 -12.46
CA ARG A 111 25.35 -5.97 -12.71
C ARG A 111 23.90 -5.91 -12.28
N ILE A 112 23.63 -5.21 -11.17
CA ILE A 112 22.28 -5.00 -10.65
C ILE A 112 21.79 -3.62 -11.09
N THR A 113 20.79 -3.58 -11.96
CA THR A 113 20.28 -2.35 -12.58
C THR A 113 18.99 -1.84 -11.95
N ALA A 114 18.23 -2.70 -11.27
CA ALA A 114 16.96 -2.37 -10.64
C ALA A 114 16.84 -3.01 -9.25
N ASN A 115 15.95 -2.48 -8.44
CA ASN A 115 15.59 -3.06 -7.14
C ASN A 115 14.74 -4.33 -7.31
N SER A 116 14.85 -5.23 -6.34
CA SER A 116 13.86 -6.30 -6.15
C SER A 116 12.51 -5.71 -5.68
N GLU A 117 11.45 -6.48 -5.82
CA GLU A 117 10.13 -6.15 -5.25
C GLU A 117 10.20 -5.93 -3.74
N SER A 118 10.94 -6.76 -3.02
CA SER A 118 11.14 -6.60 -1.57
C SER A 118 11.86 -5.32 -1.18
N ALA A 119 12.87 -4.91 -1.95
CA ALA A 119 13.57 -3.65 -1.71
C ALA A 119 12.66 -2.44 -2.02
N MET A 120 11.82 -2.53 -3.06
CA MET A 120 10.82 -1.50 -3.36
C MET A 120 9.77 -1.39 -2.26
N THR A 121 9.23 -2.51 -1.78
CA THR A 121 8.29 -2.53 -0.65
C THR A 121 8.92 -1.91 0.62
N TYR A 122 10.17 -2.22 0.90
CA TYR A 122 10.89 -1.62 2.04
C TYR A 122 10.99 -0.09 1.92
N LEU A 123 11.41 0.43 0.77
CA LEU A 123 11.48 1.88 0.54
C LEU A 123 10.11 2.55 0.61
N TYR A 124 9.10 1.91 0.04
CA TYR A 124 7.72 2.38 0.03
C TYR A 124 7.13 2.49 1.45
N LEU A 125 7.33 1.48 2.29
CA LEU A 125 6.89 1.50 3.68
C LEU A 125 7.57 2.59 4.51
N ILE A 126 8.87 2.82 4.29
CA ILE A 126 9.60 3.95 4.90
C ILE A 126 8.99 5.28 4.43
N ALA A 127 8.73 5.43 3.13
CA ALA A 127 8.14 6.65 2.56
C ALA A 127 6.73 6.95 3.10
N LEU A 128 5.89 5.90 3.25
CA LEU A 128 4.53 6.05 3.78
C LEU A 128 4.49 6.37 5.27
N SER A 129 5.34 5.70 6.05
CA SER A 129 5.31 5.79 7.50
C SER A 129 6.09 6.98 8.06
N GLY A 130 7.04 7.52 7.29
CA GLY A 130 8.03 8.46 7.80
C GLY A 130 8.99 7.84 8.83
N GLU A 131 9.06 6.50 8.90
CA GLU A 131 9.92 5.79 9.85
C GLU A 131 11.39 6.11 9.60
N GLN A 132 12.13 6.32 10.69
CA GLN A 132 13.56 6.61 10.58
C GLN A 132 14.35 5.35 10.24
N VAL A 133 15.20 5.46 9.24
CA VAL A 133 16.11 4.38 8.85
C VAL A 133 17.26 4.30 9.85
N PRO A 134 17.50 3.15 10.52
CA PRO A 134 18.60 2.98 11.45
C PRO A 134 19.96 3.26 10.80
N ALA A 135 20.92 3.70 11.61
CA ALA A 135 22.27 4.04 11.13
C ALA A 135 22.93 2.91 10.31
N ASP A 136 22.80 1.67 10.79
CA ASP A 136 23.34 0.48 10.12
C ASP A 136 22.70 0.20 8.77
N ASN A 137 21.45 0.64 8.55
CA ASN A 137 20.70 0.46 7.31
C ASN A 137 20.88 1.61 6.31
N GLN A 138 21.48 2.72 6.68
CA GLN A 138 21.61 3.90 5.82
C GLN A 138 22.30 3.61 4.48
N ALA A 139 23.32 2.73 4.47
CA ALA A 139 24.01 2.34 3.24
C ALA A 139 23.10 1.53 2.31
N ALA A 140 22.33 0.58 2.86
CA ALA A 140 21.36 -0.22 2.11
C ALA A 140 20.23 0.67 1.56
N TYR A 141 19.65 1.53 2.40
CA TYR A 141 18.60 2.48 2.01
C TYR A 141 19.04 3.36 0.83
N ARG A 142 20.21 4.03 0.95
CA ARG A 142 20.76 4.88 -0.13
C ARG A 142 21.04 4.10 -1.42
N TYR A 143 21.54 2.87 -1.30
CA TYR A 143 21.78 2.01 -2.45
C TYR A 143 20.48 1.69 -3.18
N PHE A 144 19.43 1.23 -2.47
CA PHE A 144 18.14 0.95 -3.08
C PHE A 144 17.49 2.23 -3.64
N LEU A 145 17.55 3.34 -2.91
CA LEU A 145 16.99 4.62 -3.35
C LEU A 145 17.66 5.11 -4.66
N SER A 146 18.96 4.86 -4.85
CA SER A 146 19.67 5.22 -6.08
C SER A 146 19.17 4.50 -7.33
N LYS A 147 18.46 3.38 -7.16
CA LYS A 147 17.91 2.56 -8.25
C LYS A 147 16.41 2.76 -8.47
N VAL A 148 15.76 3.59 -7.65
CA VAL A 148 14.38 4.00 -7.89
C VAL A 148 14.37 4.90 -9.13
N GLY A 149 13.54 4.55 -10.10
CA GLY A 149 13.49 5.25 -11.39
C GLY A 149 13.81 4.35 -12.58
N ALA A 150 14.51 3.23 -12.36
CA ALA A 150 14.87 2.31 -13.42
C ALA A 150 13.67 1.67 -14.15
N ASN A 151 12.50 1.66 -13.51
CA ASN A 151 11.27 1.00 -13.99
C ASN A 151 10.26 1.96 -14.63
N LEU A 152 10.64 3.18 -15.02
CA LEU A 152 9.72 4.16 -15.59
C LEU A 152 9.03 3.64 -16.87
N LYS A 153 9.79 2.96 -17.74
CA LYS A 153 9.25 2.44 -19.01
C LYS A 153 8.52 1.12 -18.83
N ASP A 154 9.14 0.16 -18.17
CA ASP A 154 8.74 -1.25 -18.17
C ASP A 154 8.12 -1.71 -16.83
N GLY A 155 7.96 -0.80 -15.88
CA GLY A 155 7.40 -1.11 -14.57
C GLY A 155 5.89 -1.39 -14.59
N THR A 156 5.45 -2.24 -13.66
CA THR A 156 4.02 -2.44 -13.38
C THR A 156 3.40 -1.17 -12.80
N MET A 157 2.07 -1.06 -12.80
CA MET A 157 1.36 0.08 -12.19
C MET A 157 1.74 0.24 -10.73
N SER A 158 1.79 -0.84 -9.95
CA SER A 158 2.24 -0.83 -8.56
C SER A 158 3.67 -0.31 -8.42
N SER A 159 4.62 -0.84 -9.20
CA SER A 159 6.01 -0.41 -9.10
C SER A 159 6.22 1.06 -9.49
N LYS A 160 5.45 1.55 -10.46
CA LYS A 160 5.45 2.98 -10.85
C LYS A 160 4.83 3.86 -9.76
N ALA A 161 3.72 3.44 -9.16
CA ALA A 161 3.07 4.15 -8.06
C ALA A 161 3.98 4.24 -6.82
N GLN A 162 4.56 3.11 -6.42
CA GLN A 162 5.54 3.06 -5.33
C GLN A 162 6.75 3.95 -5.62
N SER A 163 7.29 3.94 -6.85
CA SER A 163 8.40 4.83 -7.24
C SER A 163 8.02 6.29 -7.11
N ALA A 164 6.82 6.70 -7.56
CA ALA A 164 6.34 8.07 -7.42
C ALA A 164 6.25 8.50 -5.95
N ILE A 165 5.71 7.64 -5.09
CA ILE A 165 5.57 7.88 -3.64
C ILE A 165 6.94 8.02 -2.98
N ILE A 166 7.87 7.08 -3.24
CA ILE A 166 9.23 7.10 -2.69
C ILE A 166 9.97 8.37 -3.11
N LEU A 167 9.95 8.68 -4.40
CA LEU A 167 10.63 9.86 -4.95
C LEU A 167 10.07 11.16 -4.40
N LYS A 168 8.75 11.25 -4.26
CA LYS A 168 8.10 12.40 -3.65
C LYS A 168 8.50 12.59 -2.19
N ALA A 169 8.53 11.50 -1.41
CA ALA A 169 8.89 11.53 0.01
C ALA A 169 10.34 12.01 0.25
N VAL A 170 11.26 11.73 -0.69
CA VAL A 170 12.65 12.18 -0.60
C VAL A 170 12.93 13.49 -1.35
N GLY A 171 11.89 14.21 -1.79
CA GLY A 171 12.02 15.51 -2.44
C GLY A 171 12.41 15.49 -3.93
N ARG A 172 12.53 14.30 -4.56
CA ARG A 172 12.78 14.15 -6.00
C ARG A 172 11.50 14.33 -6.81
N THR A 173 10.87 15.50 -6.65
CA THR A 173 9.51 15.77 -7.16
C THR A 173 9.43 15.72 -8.69
N ALA A 174 10.45 16.19 -9.41
CA ALA A 174 10.44 16.14 -10.88
C ALA A 174 10.34 14.70 -11.39
N GLU A 175 11.17 13.81 -10.87
CA GLU A 175 11.15 12.39 -11.24
C GLU A 175 9.86 11.68 -10.77
N ALA A 176 9.34 12.03 -9.60
CA ALA A 176 8.04 11.52 -9.16
C ALA A 176 6.93 11.88 -10.15
N ASN A 177 6.94 13.12 -10.67
CA ASN A 177 5.94 13.58 -11.65
C ASN A 177 6.04 12.83 -12.99
N GLU A 178 7.21 12.36 -13.40
CA GLU A 178 7.36 11.52 -14.60
C GLU A 178 6.62 10.20 -14.43
N PHE A 179 6.70 9.58 -13.26
CA PHE A 179 5.92 8.37 -12.94
C PHE A 179 4.42 8.64 -12.91
N ILE A 180 4.00 9.77 -12.32
CA ILE A 180 2.59 10.18 -12.30
C ILE A 180 2.07 10.40 -13.74
N ALA A 181 2.85 11.06 -14.60
CA ALA A 181 2.48 11.24 -16.01
C ALA A 181 2.33 9.88 -16.71
N SER A 182 3.32 8.99 -16.55
CA SER A 182 3.27 7.64 -17.13
C SER A 182 2.07 6.82 -16.63
N LEU A 183 1.69 6.94 -15.35
CA LEU A 183 0.49 6.28 -14.83
C LEU A 183 -0.79 6.83 -15.47
N LYS A 184 -0.89 8.15 -15.65
CA LYS A 184 -2.06 8.80 -16.26
C LYS A 184 -2.25 8.41 -17.74
N GLU A 185 -1.19 8.16 -18.48
CA GLU A 185 -1.25 7.71 -19.88
C GLU A 185 -1.97 6.37 -20.06
N HIS A 186 -2.01 5.54 -19.03
CA HIS A 186 -2.65 4.22 -19.05
C HIS A 186 -4.05 4.19 -18.42
N LEU A 187 -4.55 5.34 -17.95
CA LEU A 187 -5.89 5.44 -17.39
C LEU A 187 -6.95 5.50 -18.49
N VAL A 188 -7.98 4.69 -18.31
CA VAL A 188 -9.21 4.73 -19.08
C VAL A 188 -10.24 5.48 -18.25
N GLN A 189 -10.94 6.43 -18.86
CA GLN A 189 -12.03 7.20 -18.24
C GLN A 189 -13.32 7.00 -19.01
N THR A 190 -14.38 6.64 -18.29
CA THR A 190 -15.73 6.51 -18.83
C THR A 190 -16.75 7.06 -17.84
N ASP A 191 -17.84 7.63 -18.35
CA ASP A 191 -18.92 8.16 -17.51
C ASP A 191 -19.55 7.06 -16.63
N GLU A 192 -19.56 5.83 -17.14
CA GLU A 192 -20.15 4.69 -16.45
C GLU A 192 -19.27 4.12 -15.34
N LEU A 193 -17.98 3.94 -15.58
CA LEU A 193 -17.06 3.25 -14.67
C LEU A 193 -16.11 4.19 -13.92
N GLY A 194 -16.08 5.48 -14.26
CA GLY A 194 -15.09 6.41 -13.77
C GLY A 194 -13.72 6.15 -14.38
N ALA A 195 -12.65 6.39 -13.63
CA ALA A 195 -11.28 6.21 -14.07
C ALA A 195 -10.69 4.88 -13.57
N TYR A 196 -10.08 4.11 -14.44
CA TYR A 196 -9.52 2.80 -14.12
C TYR A 196 -8.42 2.38 -15.10
N PHE A 197 -7.73 1.30 -14.76
CA PHE A 197 -6.79 0.66 -15.66
C PHE A 197 -7.43 -0.59 -16.28
N ALA A 198 -7.32 -0.74 -17.60
CA ALA A 198 -7.73 -1.95 -18.30
C ALA A 198 -6.70 -3.06 -18.05
N PHE A 199 -6.76 -3.68 -16.88
CA PHE A 199 -5.89 -4.80 -16.56
C PHE A 199 -6.27 -6.03 -17.38
N GLN A 200 -5.32 -6.57 -18.13
CA GLN A 200 -5.40 -7.96 -18.54
C GLN A 200 -5.04 -8.82 -17.33
N ALA A 201 -6.03 -9.50 -16.78
CA ALA A 201 -5.83 -10.39 -15.64
C ALA A 201 -4.81 -11.48 -16.01
N ASN A 202 -3.62 -11.40 -15.43
CA ASN A 202 -2.67 -12.50 -15.46
C ASN A 202 -2.75 -13.23 -14.10
N PRO A 203 -3.44 -14.39 -14.01
CA PRO A 203 -3.64 -15.10 -12.75
C PRO A 203 -2.36 -15.62 -12.11
N TYR A 204 -1.25 -15.59 -12.84
CA TYR A 204 0.06 -16.09 -12.35
C TYR A 204 0.97 -14.98 -11.80
N ASN A 205 0.57 -13.72 -11.84
CA ASN A 205 1.38 -12.60 -11.36
C ASN A 205 0.68 -11.88 -10.20
N TRP A 206 1.03 -12.24 -8.98
CA TRP A 206 0.51 -11.65 -7.73
C TRP A 206 0.75 -10.13 -7.62
N GLY A 207 1.80 -9.62 -8.25
CA GLY A 207 2.09 -8.19 -8.34
C GLY A 207 1.19 -7.41 -9.31
N MET A 208 0.22 -8.08 -9.94
CA MET A 208 -0.76 -7.49 -10.86
C MET A 208 -2.21 -7.66 -10.36
N LEU A 209 -2.41 -7.69 -9.05
CA LEU A 209 -3.77 -7.68 -8.49
C LEU A 209 -4.41 -6.33 -8.81
N PRO A 210 -5.55 -6.28 -9.53
CA PRO A 210 -6.10 -5.03 -10.05
C PRO A 210 -6.43 -4.02 -8.96
N ILE A 211 -7.01 -4.46 -7.85
CA ILE A 211 -7.48 -3.58 -6.77
C ILE A 211 -6.32 -3.01 -5.96
N PRO A 212 -5.37 -3.81 -5.45
CA PRO A 212 -4.18 -3.26 -4.78
C PRO A 212 -3.40 -2.27 -5.65
N ALA A 213 -3.12 -2.62 -6.90
CA ALA A 213 -2.42 -1.73 -7.82
C ALA A 213 -3.19 -0.42 -8.07
N HIS A 214 -4.52 -0.50 -8.21
CA HIS A 214 -5.38 0.67 -8.37
C HIS A 214 -5.30 1.60 -7.15
N VAL A 215 -5.34 1.03 -5.94
CA VAL A 215 -5.24 1.77 -4.67
C VAL A 215 -3.87 2.44 -4.50
N GLU A 216 -2.77 1.76 -4.82
CA GLU A 216 -1.42 2.35 -4.80
C GLU A 216 -1.31 3.54 -5.79
N VAL A 217 -1.94 3.45 -6.97
CA VAL A 217 -1.97 4.57 -7.91
C VAL A 217 -2.80 5.74 -7.36
N MET A 218 -3.96 5.48 -6.76
CA MET A 218 -4.75 6.54 -6.10
C MET A 218 -3.93 7.25 -5.01
N GLU A 219 -3.18 6.50 -4.21
CA GLU A 219 -2.30 7.03 -3.17
C GLU A 219 -1.18 7.90 -3.77
N ALA A 220 -0.53 7.44 -4.85
CA ALA A 220 0.49 8.19 -5.57
C ALA A 220 -0.07 9.51 -6.15
N LEU A 221 -1.24 9.47 -6.78
CA LEU A 221 -1.92 10.64 -7.33
C LEU A 221 -2.28 11.66 -6.24
N ARG A 222 -2.79 11.20 -5.10
CA ARG A 222 -3.10 12.06 -3.96
C ARG A 222 -1.83 12.73 -3.40
N MET A 223 -0.76 11.95 -3.21
CA MET A 223 0.51 12.49 -2.70
C MET A 223 1.17 13.47 -3.67
N ALA A 224 0.99 13.29 -4.97
CA ALA A 224 1.47 14.24 -5.98
C ALA A 224 0.73 15.59 -5.90
N GLY A 225 -0.55 15.57 -5.50
CA GLY A 225 -1.42 16.74 -5.42
C GLY A 225 -2.05 17.12 -6.77
N GLY A 226 -3.14 17.90 -6.73
CA GLY A 226 -3.83 18.40 -7.93
C GLY A 226 -4.55 17.33 -8.75
N ASN A 227 -4.87 16.16 -8.16
CA ASN A 227 -5.51 15.04 -8.83
C ASN A 227 -6.83 14.61 -8.17
N ASP A 228 -7.43 15.45 -7.34
CA ASP A 228 -8.56 15.08 -6.49
C ASP A 228 -9.76 14.57 -7.31
N ALA A 229 -10.10 15.26 -8.41
CA ALA A 229 -11.19 14.83 -9.30
C ALA A 229 -10.92 13.42 -9.88
N LEU A 230 -9.69 13.16 -10.32
CA LEU A 230 -9.31 11.86 -10.87
C LEU A 230 -9.37 10.75 -9.81
N VAL A 231 -8.95 11.05 -8.58
CA VAL A 231 -9.05 10.12 -7.46
C VAL A 231 -10.51 9.79 -7.13
N GLU A 232 -11.43 10.76 -7.21
CA GLU A 232 -12.87 10.51 -7.03
C GLU A 232 -13.45 9.60 -8.12
N GLU A 233 -13.06 9.80 -9.38
CA GLU A 233 -13.45 8.91 -10.47
C GLU A 233 -12.89 7.48 -10.27
N MET A 234 -11.67 7.36 -9.77
CA MET A 234 -11.08 6.05 -9.43
C MET A 234 -11.83 5.35 -8.29
N LYS A 235 -12.36 6.08 -7.31
CA LYS A 235 -13.23 5.51 -6.27
C LYS A 235 -14.51 4.92 -6.84
N LEU A 236 -15.10 5.55 -7.85
CA LEU A 236 -16.31 5.03 -8.50
C LEU A 236 -16.05 3.63 -9.07
N TRP A 237 -14.92 3.43 -9.74
CA TRP A 237 -14.53 2.11 -10.24
C TRP A 237 -14.39 1.09 -9.11
N LEU A 238 -13.73 1.45 -8.00
CA LEU A 238 -13.59 0.55 -6.83
C LEU A 238 -14.95 0.11 -6.28
N LEU A 239 -15.89 1.03 -6.15
CA LEU A 239 -17.25 0.71 -5.67
C LEU A 239 -17.96 -0.27 -6.61
N LYS A 240 -17.77 -0.13 -7.92
CA LYS A 240 -18.37 -1.04 -8.92
C LYS A 240 -17.69 -2.42 -8.94
N GLN A 241 -16.45 -2.54 -8.51
CA GLN A 241 -15.78 -3.85 -8.37
C GLN A 241 -16.23 -4.64 -7.13
N LYS A 242 -16.97 -4.02 -6.22
CA LYS A 242 -17.43 -4.67 -5.00
C LYS A 242 -18.43 -5.78 -5.29
N GLN A 243 -18.20 -6.95 -4.71
CA GLN A 243 -19.11 -8.10 -4.73
C GLN A 243 -19.78 -8.22 -3.35
N THR A 244 -21.08 -8.14 -3.27
CA THR A 244 -21.83 -8.21 -2.00
C THR A 244 -21.27 -7.29 -0.88
N THR A 245 -20.56 -7.82 0.12
CA THR A 245 -19.99 -7.08 1.25
C THR A 245 -18.48 -6.93 1.22
N SER A 246 -17.81 -7.53 0.23
CA SER A 246 -16.36 -7.55 0.12
C SER A 246 -15.89 -7.45 -1.34
N TRP A 247 -14.62 -7.21 -1.54
CA TRP A 247 -13.96 -7.40 -2.83
C TRP A 247 -13.46 -8.84 -2.95
N ASN A 248 -12.86 -9.18 -4.08
CA ASN A 248 -12.49 -10.55 -4.45
C ASN A 248 -11.47 -11.26 -3.53
N SER A 249 -10.87 -10.53 -2.58
CA SER A 249 -9.96 -11.09 -1.57
C SER A 249 -9.92 -10.21 -0.32
N PRO A 250 -9.45 -10.73 0.84
CA PRO A 250 -9.24 -9.92 2.04
C PRO A 250 -8.26 -8.76 1.81
N VAL A 251 -7.20 -8.98 1.04
CA VAL A 251 -6.22 -7.96 0.64
C VAL A 251 -6.91 -6.84 -0.13
N ALA A 252 -7.60 -7.18 -1.21
CA ALA A 252 -8.33 -6.22 -2.03
C ALA A 252 -9.41 -5.49 -1.23
N THR A 253 -10.04 -6.17 -0.27
CA THR A 253 -11.04 -5.55 0.61
C THR A 253 -10.39 -4.50 1.52
N ALA A 254 -9.26 -4.81 2.16
CA ALA A 254 -8.56 -3.87 3.03
C ALA A 254 -8.07 -2.63 2.25
N ASP A 255 -7.48 -2.84 1.09
CA ASP A 255 -6.98 -1.76 0.22
C ASP A 255 -8.12 -0.89 -0.30
N ALA A 256 -9.22 -1.48 -0.77
CA ALA A 256 -10.38 -0.73 -1.26
C ALA A 256 -11.03 0.11 -0.14
N VAL A 257 -11.17 -0.45 1.06
CA VAL A 257 -11.65 0.28 2.24
C VAL A 257 -10.76 1.47 2.56
N TYR A 258 -9.46 1.26 2.60
CA TYR A 258 -8.49 2.33 2.81
C TYR A 258 -8.63 3.44 1.75
N ALA A 259 -8.69 3.07 0.48
CA ALA A 259 -8.80 4.03 -0.61
C ALA A 259 -10.10 4.85 -0.54
N LEU A 260 -11.23 4.20 -0.26
CA LEU A 260 -12.53 4.87 -0.16
C LEU A 260 -12.60 5.85 1.00
N LEU A 261 -11.92 5.59 2.10
CA LEU A 261 -11.99 6.41 3.31
C LEU A 261 -10.89 7.47 3.41
N CYS A 262 -9.69 7.17 2.90
CA CYS A 262 -8.51 7.99 3.13
C CYS A 262 -8.01 8.73 1.89
N GLN A 263 -8.45 8.33 0.69
CA GLN A 263 -8.03 8.97 -0.54
C GLN A 263 -9.15 9.90 -1.06
N GLY A 264 -8.79 11.14 -1.44
CA GLY A 264 -9.74 12.14 -1.93
C GLY A 264 -10.74 12.63 -0.87
N THR A 265 -11.98 12.90 -1.27
CA THR A 265 -13.05 13.37 -0.38
C THR A 265 -13.46 12.26 0.60
N ASN A 266 -13.56 12.59 1.89
CA ASN A 266 -13.97 11.63 2.91
C ASN A 266 -15.47 11.35 2.81
N LEU A 267 -15.82 10.14 2.38
CA LEU A 267 -17.22 9.72 2.23
C LEU A 267 -17.99 9.61 3.56
N LEU A 268 -17.32 9.65 4.71
CA LEU A 268 -17.93 9.61 6.04
C LEU A 268 -18.18 10.99 6.64
N GLU A 269 -17.60 12.04 6.09
CA GLU A 269 -17.87 13.40 6.52
C GLU A 269 -19.16 13.89 5.85
N SER A 270 -20.24 13.97 6.62
CA SER A 270 -21.45 14.63 6.15
C SER A 270 -21.12 16.08 5.83
N ARG A 271 -21.37 16.52 4.62
CA ARG A 271 -21.41 17.93 4.30
C ARG A 271 -22.60 18.50 5.08
N GLY A 272 -22.30 19.18 6.19
CA GLY A 272 -23.29 19.99 6.92
C GLY A 272 -23.77 21.15 6.05
#